data_f21203e4f5407bdb9d686e729ffbc6e0
#
_entry.id   f21203e4f5407bdb9d686e729ffbc6e0
#
_cell.length_a   1.000
_cell.length_b   1.000
_cell.length_c   1.000
_cell.angle_alpha   90.00
_cell.angle_beta   90.00
_cell.angle_gamma   90.00
#
_symmetry.space_group_name_H-M   'P 1'
#
loop_
_entity.id
_entity.type
_entity.pdbx_description
1 polymer ?
#
loop_
_entity_poly.entity_id
_entity_poly.type
_entity_poly.pdbx_seq_one_letter_code
_entity_poly.pdbx_strand_id
1 'polypeptide(L)'
;YIYRFSRTGKFLNRIGSIGQGPGEYVNYLTFLVDEDKKEVYIFSTNNGVLVYDFEGGFKKQISDFQTMVGMFSSIYKQYILNDHKFFAIQNFGLYRSVDKDSLWSFVSLDDNFQKKRLFKNPVHVGKEEQIIANRANMDRMVNYWMEYLTSVDIYNGQLTLKYPDTDTIYCYDDATNQLLPQYAIFTDEEKGDYEATHLWFKDRKAFDYFSIFSYYPTKDFVYLIGSKGEEVYTYCYNKKDGNVRLQKRQSAITERDVPWFSFPLRQMKRDFVLDNDLGGGDFTVDSRSSGKYWVDILEPGGDENWIDIDQIKSSTVIDESKKKELIRVLESATEDSNPILMIATLK
;
A
#
# COMPACT_ATOMS: atom_id res chain seq x y z
N TYR A 1 -11.56 16.41 4.65
CA TYR A 1 -10.70 17.53 4.25
C TYR A 1 -9.27 17.08 4.10
N ILE A 2 -8.51 17.73 3.19
CA ILE A 2 -7.07 17.53 3.04
C ILE A 2 -6.37 18.74 3.63
N TYR A 3 -5.51 18.51 4.60
CA TYR A 3 -4.76 19.55 5.30
C TYR A 3 -3.28 19.41 5.03
N ARG A 4 -2.60 20.54 4.89
CA ARG A 4 -1.16 20.60 4.73
C ARG A 4 -0.53 21.11 6.01
N PHE A 5 0.51 20.41 6.45
CA PHE A 5 1.30 20.77 7.63
C PHE A 5 2.78 20.92 7.25
N SER A 6 3.49 21.71 8.04
CA SER A 6 4.96 21.73 7.96
C SER A 6 5.55 20.45 8.57
N ARG A 7 6.82 20.21 8.34
CA ARG A 7 7.55 19.09 8.97
C ARG A 7 7.60 19.16 10.51
N THR A 8 7.32 20.33 11.09
CA THR A 8 7.24 20.54 12.53
C THR A 8 5.81 20.46 13.06
N GLY A 9 4.86 19.96 12.27
CA GLY A 9 3.47 19.81 12.66
C GLY A 9 2.64 21.10 12.64
N LYS A 10 3.20 22.24 12.20
CA LYS A 10 2.44 23.48 12.10
C LYS A 10 1.46 23.39 10.92
N PHE A 11 0.18 23.66 11.18
CA PHE A 11 -0.83 23.80 10.14
C PHE A 11 -0.45 24.93 9.17
N LEU A 12 -0.53 24.66 7.88
CA LEU A 12 -0.24 25.61 6.82
C LEU A 12 -1.52 26.08 6.13
N ASN A 13 -2.24 25.13 5.50
CA ASN A 13 -3.49 25.45 4.81
C ASN A 13 -4.31 24.17 4.55
N ARG A 14 -5.51 24.39 4.02
CA ARG A 14 -6.39 23.34 3.50
C ARG A 14 -6.29 23.30 1.97
N ILE A 15 -6.34 22.09 1.40
CA ILE A 15 -6.37 21.88 -0.05
C ILE A 15 -7.81 21.62 -0.48
N GLY A 16 -8.33 22.52 -1.29
CA GLY A 16 -9.70 22.48 -1.78
C GLY A 16 -10.78 22.66 -0.72
N SER A 17 -12.03 22.50 -1.10
CA SER A 17 -13.19 22.58 -0.23
C SER A 17 -14.27 21.58 -0.61
N ILE A 18 -15.08 21.22 0.39
CA ILE A 18 -16.25 20.37 0.19
C ILE A 18 -17.40 21.25 -0.27
N GLY A 19 -18.02 20.88 -1.40
CA GLY A 19 -19.15 21.59 -1.98
C GLY A 19 -19.48 21.09 -3.38
N GLN A 20 -20.32 21.83 -4.10
CA GLN A 20 -20.75 21.52 -5.47
C GLN A 20 -20.37 22.63 -6.46
N GLY A 21 -19.64 23.62 -6.02
CA GLY A 21 -19.16 24.72 -6.87
C GLY A 21 -17.96 24.32 -7.73
N PRO A 22 -17.55 25.19 -8.66
CA PRO A 22 -16.34 24.98 -9.45
C PRO A 22 -15.12 24.82 -8.56
N GLY A 23 -14.37 23.74 -8.75
CA GLY A 23 -13.21 23.42 -7.93
C GLY A 23 -13.54 22.95 -6.50
N GLU A 24 -14.76 22.52 -6.25
CA GLU A 24 -15.15 21.86 -5.01
C GLU A 24 -15.40 20.38 -5.22
N TYR A 25 -15.28 19.56 -4.18
CA TYR A 25 -15.57 18.12 -4.22
C TYR A 25 -16.59 17.74 -3.14
N VAL A 26 -17.54 16.87 -3.49
CA VAL A 26 -18.52 16.34 -2.52
C VAL A 26 -17.88 15.22 -1.69
N ASN A 27 -17.27 14.28 -2.40
CA ASN A 27 -16.52 13.17 -1.83
C ASN A 27 -15.22 12.98 -2.60
N TYR A 28 -14.18 12.55 -1.91
CA TYR A 28 -12.95 12.11 -2.57
C TYR A 28 -12.66 10.64 -2.24
N LEU A 29 -12.13 9.94 -3.24
CA LEU A 29 -11.70 8.55 -3.10
C LEU A 29 -10.30 8.47 -2.53
N THR A 30 -9.43 9.30 -3.08
CA THR A 30 -8.01 9.38 -2.75
C THR A 30 -7.41 10.67 -3.29
N PHE A 31 -6.16 10.92 -2.97
CA PHE A 31 -5.40 12.03 -3.54
C PHE A 31 -3.97 11.61 -3.87
N LEU A 32 -3.33 12.33 -4.75
CA LEU A 32 -1.95 12.13 -5.20
C LEU A 32 -1.20 13.45 -5.11
N VAL A 33 0.03 13.42 -4.63
CA VAL A 33 0.88 14.60 -4.48
C VAL A 33 2.04 14.51 -5.47
N ASP A 34 2.18 15.57 -6.29
CA ASP A 34 3.32 15.78 -7.16
C ASP A 34 4.19 16.87 -6.54
N GLU A 35 5.30 16.45 -5.92
CA GLU A 35 6.21 17.38 -5.25
C GLU A 35 6.97 18.27 -6.24
N ASP A 36 7.26 17.76 -7.43
CA ASP A 36 8.02 18.48 -8.46
C ASP A 36 7.17 19.59 -9.09
N LYS A 37 5.92 19.27 -9.42
CA LYS A 37 4.95 20.24 -9.95
C LYS A 37 4.29 21.10 -8.88
N LYS A 38 4.46 20.73 -7.60
CA LYS A 38 3.76 21.31 -6.44
C LYS A 38 2.24 21.28 -6.61
N GLU A 39 1.75 20.13 -7.04
CA GLU A 39 0.33 19.88 -7.31
C GLU A 39 -0.23 18.76 -6.44
N VAL A 40 -1.51 18.92 -6.10
CA VAL A 40 -2.31 17.90 -5.44
C VAL A 40 -3.48 17.53 -6.35
N TYR A 41 -3.56 16.26 -6.69
CA TYR A 41 -4.64 15.70 -7.52
C TYR A 41 -5.65 15.02 -6.59
N ILE A 42 -6.88 15.50 -6.56
CA ILE A 42 -7.96 14.94 -5.75
C ILE A 42 -8.90 14.16 -6.67
N PHE A 43 -9.04 12.85 -6.41
CA PHE A 43 -9.91 11.97 -7.18
C PHE A 43 -11.31 11.99 -6.56
N SER A 44 -12.24 12.61 -7.26
CA SER A 44 -13.62 12.79 -6.81
C SER A 44 -14.56 11.84 -7.56
N THR A 45 -15.56 11.32 -6.86
CA THR A 45 -16.56 10.41 -7.46
C THR A 45 -17.37 11.04 -8.58
N ASN A 46 -17.62 12.34 -8.51
CA ASN A 46 -18.50 13.04 -9.44
C ASN A 46 -17.78 13.99 -10.40
N ASN A 47 -16.57 14.44 -10.01
CA ASN A 47 -15.89 15.53 -10.70
C ASN A 47 -14.62 15.10 -11.43
N GLY A 48 -14.32 13.79 -11.48
CA GLY A 48 -13.06 13.29 -12.04
C GLY A 48 -11.86 13.65 -11.16
N VAL A 49 -10.81 14.22 -11.74
CA VAL A 49 -9.62 14.65 -10.99
C VAL A 49 -9.60 16.18 -10.90
N LEU A 50 -9.59 16.68 -9.68
CA LEU A 50 -9.41 18.09 -9.38
C LEU A 50 -7.95 18.36 -9.04
N VAL A 51 -7.36 19.35 -9.66
CA VAL A 51 -5.94 19.71 -9.48
C VAL A 51 -5.82 21.03 -8.74
N TYR A 52 -5.04 21.03 -7.66
CA TYR A 52 -4.78 22.20 -6.83
C TYR A 52 -3.27 22.43 -6.73
N ASP A 53 -2.88 23.65 -6.42
CA ASP A 53 -1.53 23.95 -5.96
C ASP A 53 -1.37 23.63 -4.47
N PHE A 54 -0.14 23.74 -3.96
CA PHE A 54 0.13 23.49 -2.54
C PHE A 54 -0.46 24.55 -1.60
N GLU A 55 -0.82 25.71 -2.10
CA GLU A 55 -1.49 26.79 -1.37
C GLU A 55 -3.00 26.56 -1.29
N GLY A 56 -3.53 25.54 -2.00
CA GLY A 56 -4.95 25.17 -2.01
C GLY A 56 -5.74 25.85 -3.12
N GLY A 57 -5.07 26.56 -4.02
CA GLY A 57 -5.67 27.18 -5.20
C GLY A 57 -6.09 26.13 -6.23
N PHE A 58 -7.33 26.21 -6.71
CA PHE A 58 -7.83 25.34 -7.78
C PHE A 58 -7.19 25.72 -9.12
N LYS A 59 -6.62 24.73 -9.82
CA LYS A 59 -5.95 24.92 -11.11
C LYS A 59 -6.79 24.47 -12.29
N LYS A 60 -7.27 23.23 -12.26
CA LYS A 60 -8.06 22.63 -13.34
C LYS A 60 -8.82 21.39 -12.89
N GLN A 61 -9.75 20.97 -13.73
CA GLN A 61 -10.48 19.70 -13.60
C GLN A 61 -10.22 18.84 -14.84
N ILE A 62 -10.07 17.53 -14.62
CA ILE A 62 -9.94 16.50 -15.64
C ILE A 62 -11.16 15.58 -15.53
N SER A 63 -12.15 15.81 -16.39
CA SER A 63 -13.48 15.20 -16.27
C SER A 63 -13.53 13.75 -16.76
N ASP A 64 -12.70 13.39 -17.73
CA ASP A 64 -12.80 12.10 -18.43
C ASP A 64 -12.15 10.92 -17.67
N PHE A 65 -11.64 11.18 -16.47
CA PHE A 65 -10.94 10.15 -15.69
C PHE A 65 -11.82 8.94 -15.34
N GLN A 66 -13.10 9.14 -15.04
CA GLN A 66 -14.00 8.05 -14.68
C GLN A 66 -14.28 7.07 -15.82
N THR A 67 -14.30 7.56 -17.06
CA THR A 67 -14.47 6.72 -18.25
C THR A 67 -13.25 5.84 -18.50
N MET A 68 -12.06 6.28 -18.07
CA MET A 68 -10.83 5.54 -18.27
C MET A 68 -10.65 4.34 -17.34
N VAL A 69 -11.09 4.47 -16.09
CA VAL A 69 -10.94 3.42 -15.08
C VAL A 69 -12.19 2.56 -14.90
N GLY A 70 -13.27 2.90 -15.62
CA GLY A 70 -14.55 2.27 -15.48
C GLY A 70 -15.32 2.72 -14.23
N MET A 71 -16.66 2.69 -14.33
CA MET A 71 -17.56 3.22 -13.31
C MET A 71 -17.49 2.43 -11.97
N PHE A 72 -16.86 1.26 -11.97
CA PHE A 72 -16.80 0.32 -10.84
C PHE A 72 -15.39 -0.07 -10.43
N SER A 73 -14.37 0.61 -10.96
CA SER A 73 -12.98 0.43 -10.55
C SER A 73 -12.65 1.40 -9.43
N SER A 74 -12.05 0.95 -8.35
CA SER A 74 -11.46 1.84 -7.36
C SER A 74 -9.95 1.90 -7.53
N ILE A 75 -9.42 3.09 -7.37
CA ILE A 75 -7.98 3.30 -7.32
C ILE A 75 -7.52 2.90 -5.93
N TYR A 76 -6.72 1.86 -5.88
CA TYR A 76 -6.21 1.35 -4.61
C TYR A 76 -4.94 2.07 -4.16
N LYS A 77 -4.00 2.25 -5.09
CA LYS A 77 -2.77 3.00 -4.85
C LYS A 77 -2.40 3.78 -6.10
N GLN A 78 -1.82 4.95 -5.90
CA GLN A 78 -1.38 5.83 -6.98
C GLN A 78 0.06 6.26 -6.72
N TYR A 79 0.80 6.44 -7.81
CA TYR A 79 2.21 6.78 -7.78
C TYR A 79 2.56 7.76 -8.88
N ILE A 80 3.56 8.61 -8.64
CA ILE A 80 4.21 9.42 -9.66
C ILE A 80 5.67 9.01 -9.73
N LEU A 81 6.15 8.79 -10.94
CA LEU A 81 7.54 8.51 -11.23
C LEU A 81 7.91 9.16 -12.57
N ASN A 82 8.92 10.03 -12.59
CA ASN A 82 9.45 10.66 -13.82
C ASN A 82 8.34 11.20 -14.74
N ASP A 83 7.44 12.02 -14.23
CA ASP A 83 6.26 12.56 -14.93
C ASP A 83 5.20 11.52 -15.37
N HIS A 84 5.43 10.25 -15.17
CA HIS A 84 4.44 9.22 -15.40
C HIS A 84 3.59 8.97 -14.14
N LYS A 85 2.28 8.83 -14.37
CA LYS A 85 1.34 8.46 -13.32
C LYS A 85 1.00 6.99 -13.41
N PHE A 86 1.08 6.31 -12.28
CA PHE A 86 0.79 4.88 -12.16
C PHE A 86 -0.35 4.66 -11.20
N PHE A 87 -1.25 3.77 -11.57
CA PHE A 87 -2.38 3.39 -10.76
C PHE A 87 -2.44 1.88 -10.61
N ALA A 88 -2.43 1.41 -9.38
CA ALA A 88 -2.94 0.09 -9.07
C ALA A 88 -4.46 0.22 -9.00
N ILE A 89 -5.13 -0.37 -9.93
CA ILE A 89 -6.59 -0.30 -10.03
C ILE A 89 -7.15 -1.62 -9.59
N GLN A 90 -8.08 -1.52 -8.69
CA GLN A 90 -8.93 -2.61 -8.32
C GLN A 90 -10.11 -2.65 -9.27
N ASN A 91 -10.13 -3.65 -10.10
CA ASN A 91 -11.29 -3.90 -10.94
C ASN A 91 -12.32 -4.68 -10.13
N PHE A 92 -13.36 -3.99 -9.68
CA PHE A 92 -14.53 -4.63 -9.09
C PHE A 92 -15.33 -5.38 -10.16
N GLY A 93 -14.73 -6.19 -10.97
CA GLY A 93 -15.34 -6.99 -12.05
C GLY A 93 -16.68 -7.62 -11.72
N LEU A 94 -17.61 -6.79 -11.29
CA LEU A 94 -18.87 -7.16 -10.66
C LEU A 94 -19.94 -7.54 -11.66
N TYR A 95 -19.79 -7.23 -12.92
CA TYR A 95 -20.95 -7.27 -13.79
C TYR A 95 -20.68 -7.80 -15.19
N ARG A 96 -21.18 -8.96 -15.43
CA ARG A 96 -21.78 -9.57 -16.64
C ARG A 96 -21.08 -9.44 -18.00
N SER A 97 -20.08 -8.60 -18.16
CA SER A 97 -19.22 -8.58 -19.35
C SER A 97 -17.80 -8.27 -18.92
N VAL A 98 -17.11 -9.25 -18.38
CA VAL A 98 -15.68 -9.11 -18.07
C VAL A 98 -14.92 -9.22 -19.38
N ASP A 99 -14.47 -8.10 -19.88
CA ASP A 99 -13.55 -8.06 -21.02
C ASP A 99 -12.18 -8.61 -20.60
N LYS A 100 -11.46 -9.23 -21.54
CA LYS A 100 -10.07 -9.69 -21.31
C LYS A 100 -9.14 -8.57 -20.85
N ASP A 101 -9.43 -7.34 -21.24
CA ASP A 101 -8.70 -6.15 -20.81
C ASP A 101 -9.03 -5.70 -19.38
N SER A 102 -10.12 -6.21 -18.80
CA SER A 102 -10.48 -5.93 -17.39
C SER A 102 -9.65 -6.72 -16.37
N LEU A 103 -8.80 -7.63 -16.80
CA LEU A 103 -7.92 -8.44 -15.94
C LEU A 103 -6.61 -7.74 -15.54
N TRP A 104 -6.45 -6.49 -15.91
CA TRP A 104 -5.29 -5.72 -15.48
C TRP A 104 -5.45 -5.19 -14.04
N SER A 105 -4.36 -5.08 -13.35
CA SER A 105 -4.33 -4.53 -11.99
C SER A 105 -3.41 -3.32 -11.86
N PHE A 106 -2.68 -2.97 -12.91
CA PHE A 106 -1.75 -1.86 -12.91
C PHE A 106 -1.74 -1.14 -14.25
N VAL A 107 -1.75 0.19 -14.24
CA VAL A 107 -1.80 1.01 -15.46
C VAL A 107 -0.87 2.21 -15.35
N SER A 108 -0.19 2.55 -16.44
CA SER A 108 0.49 3.83 -16.59
C SER A 108 -0.39 4.81 -17.36
N LEU A 109 -0.38 6.07 -16.93
CA LEU A 109 -1.12 7.18 -17.50
C LEU A 109 -0.18 8.30 -17.87
N ASP A 110 -0.58 9.14 -18.82
CA ASP A 110 0.09 10.40 -19.14
C ASP A 110 -0.34 11.55 -18.20
N ASP A 111 0.17 12.76 -18.48
CA ASP A 111 -0.15 13.97 -17.71
C ASP A 111 -1.62 14.39 -17.75
N ASN A 112 -2.35 13.95 -18.75
CA ASN A 112 -3.79 14.16 -18.89
C ASN A 112 -4.60 12.99 -18.32
N PHE A 113 -3.94 12.07 -17.60
CA PHE A 113 -4.53 10.84 -17.06
C PHE A 113 -5.09 9.91 -18.15
N GLN A 114 -4.59 10.01 -19.39
CA GLN A 114 -4.97 9.08 -20.45
C GLN A 114 -4.14 7.80 -20.33
N LYS A 115 -4.80 6.66 -20.51
CA LYS A 115 -4.18 5.34 -20.40
C LYS A 115 -3.09 5.16 -21.46
N LYS A 116 -1.86 4.93 -21.02
CA LYS A 116 -0.73 4.60 -21.89
C LYS A 116 -0.53 3.09 -22.01
N ARG A 117 -0.52 2.39 -20.88
CA ARG A 117 -0.25 0.96 -20.88
C ARG A 117 -0.95 0.26 -19.74
N LEU A 118 -1.41 -0.95 -20.02
CA LEU A 118 -1.90 -1.92 -19.04
C LEU A 118 -0.81 -2.94 -18.76
N PHE A 119 -0.54 -3.20 -17.49
CA PHE A 119 0.37 -4.23 -17.03
C PHE A 119 -0.45 -5.38 -16.47
N LYS A 120 -0.61 -6.44 -17.27
CA LYS A 120 -1.34 -7.64 -16.85
C LYS A 120 -0.52 -8.45 -15.86
N ASN A 121 -1.17 -9.07 -14.91
CA ASN A 121 -0.51 -10.07 -14.08
C ASN A 121 -0.02 -11.23 -14.98
N PRO A 122 1.28 -11.56 -15.00
CA PRO A 122 1.83 -12.60 -15.86
C PRO A 122 1.21 -13.98 -15.67
N VAL A 123 0.73 -14.28 -14.46
CA VAL A 123 0.05 -15.55 -14.14
C VAL A 123 -1.30 -15.67 -14.84
N HIS A 124 -1.89 -14.55 -15.24
CA HIS A 124 -3.17 -14.51 -15.93
C HIS A 124 -3.04 -14.66 -17.45
N VAL A 125 -1.85 -14.47 -18.02
CA VAL A 125 -1.63 -14.57 -19.46
C VAL A 125 -1.90 -15.98 -19.96
N GLY A 126 -2.81 -16.12 -20.92
CA GLY A 126 -3.25 -17.39 -21.47
C GLY A 126 -4.28 -18.15 -20.64
N LYS A 127 -4.71 -17.58 -19.49
CA LYS A 127 -5.76 -18.13 -18.61
C LYS A 127 -6.98 -17.22 -18.51
N GLU A 128 -7.05 -16.21 -19.35
CA GLU A 128 -8.05 -15.13 -19.23
C GLU A 128 -9.48 -15.66 -19.21
N GLU A 129 -9.80 -16.63 -20.07
CA GLU A 129 -11.15 -17.21 -20.14
C GLU A 129 -11.52 -17.98 -18.87
N GLN A 130 -10.56 -18.75 -18.33
CA GLN A 130 -10.75 -19.49 -17.09
C GLN A 130 -10.95 -18.54 -15.91
N ILE A 131 -10.15 -17.46 -15.85
CA ILE A 131 -10.26 -16.45 -14.80
C ILE A 131 -11.60 -15.73 -14.85
N ILE A 132 -12.04 -15.35 -16.06
CA ILE A 132 -13.35 -14.72 -16.28
C ILE A 132 -14.49 -15.65 -15.83
N ALA A 133 -14.43 -16.92 -16.22
CA ALA A 133 -15.42 -17.92 -15.83
C ALA A 133 -15.46 -18.14 -14.31
N ASN A 134 -14.29 -18.21 -13.68
CA ASN A 134 -14.20 -18.33 -12.22
C ASN A 134 -14.74 -17.08 -11.51
N ARG A 135 -14.38 -15.90 -11.96
CA ARG A 135 -14.89 -14.62 -11.42
C ARG A 135 -16.41 -14.49 -11.53
N ALA A 136 -17.01 -14.96 -12.60
CA ALA A 136 -18.45 -14.94 -12.77
C ALA A 136 -19.21 -15.80 -11.72
N ASN A 137 -18.52 -16.81 -11.17
CA ASN A 137 -19.06 -17.73 -10.17
C ASN A 137 -18.64 -17.39 -8.73
N MET A 138 -17.77 -16.41 -8.56
CA MET A 138 -17.27 -15.99 -7.23
C MET A 138 -18.19 -14.94 -6.60
N ASP A 139 -18.26 -14.97 -5.28
CA ASP A 139 -18.89 -13.90 -4.51
C ASP A 139 -18.16 -12.57 -4.76
N ARG A 140 -18.90 -11.47 -4.80
CA ARG A 140 -18.39 -10.11 -5.06
C ARG A 140 -17.23 -9.71 -4.15
N MET A 141 -17.32 -10.10 -2.89
CA MET A 141 -16.30 -9.78 -1.88
C MET A 141 -14.95 -10.42 -2.16
N VAL A 142 -14.96 -11.61 -2.72
CA VAL A 142 -13.76 -12.40 -3.01
C VAL A 142 -12.89 -11.76 -4.09
N ASN A 143 -13.51 -11.33 -5.19
CA ASN A 143 -12.80 -10.64 -6.26
C ASN A 143 -12.14 -9.34 -5.78
N TYR A 144 -12.80 -8.65 -4.85
CA TYR A 144 -12.33 -7.42 -4.24
C TYR A 144 -10.98 -7.60 -3.52
N TRP A 145 -10.82 -8.68 -2.77
CA TRP A 145 -9.68 -8.88 -1.88
C TRP A 145 -8.42 -9.34 -2.60
N MET A 146 -8.56 -10.14 -3.64
CA MET A 146 -7.43 -10.74 -4.34
C MET A 146 -6.54 -9.71 -5.08
N GLU A 147 -7.11 -8.61 -5.50
CA GLU A 147 -6.36 -7.55 -6.19
C GLU A 147 -5.63 -6.59 -5.23
N TYR A 148 -6.00 -6.59 -3.94
CA TYR A 148 -5.29 -5.82 -2.91
C TYR A 148 -3.88 -6.34 -2.62
N LEU A 149 -3.58 -7.55 -3.03
CA LEU A 149 -2.29 -8.19 -2.74
C LEU A 149 -1.15 -7.71 -3.66
N THR A 150 -1.47 -6.87 -4.65
CA THR A 150 -0.42 -6.27 -5.48
C THR A 150 0.39 -5.28 -4.64
N SER A 151 1.66 -5.59 -4.44
CA SER A 151 2.57 -4.70 -3.74
C SER A 151 3.33 -3.83 -4.74
N VAL A 152 3.24 -2.53 -4.57
CA VAL A 152 3.95 -1.54 -5.39
C VAL A 152 4.75 -0.64 -4.47
N ASP A 153 5.97 -0.32 -4.85
CA ASP A 153 6.81 0.62 -4.13
C ASP A 153 7.66 1.48 -5.08
N ILE A 154 7.94 2.69 -4.66
CA ILE A 154 8.95 3.54 -5.30
C ILE A 154 10.07 3.75 -4.30
N TYR A 155 11.24 3.26 -4.67
CA TYR A 155 12.45 3.44 -3.90
C TYR A 155 13.57 3.98 -4.79
N ASN A 156 14.22 5.08 -4.37
CA ASN A 156 15.32 5.71 -5.09
C ASN A 156 15.04 5.94 -6.58
N GLY A 157 13.84 6.48 -6.90
CA GLY A 157 13.42 6.76 -8.26
C GLY A 157 13.11 5.53 -9.11
N GLN A 158 12.99 4.35 -8.51
CA GLN A 158 12.65 3.11 -9.20
C GLN A 158 11.32 2.57 -8.69
N LEU A 159 10.36 2.39 -9.59
CA LEU A 159 9.10 1.74 -9.29
C LEU A 159 9.26 0.23 -9.42
N THR A 160 8.88 -0.48 -8.39
CA THR A 160 8.86 -1.94 -8.35
C THR A 160 7.45 -2.45 -8.04
N LEU A 161 7.13 -3.62 -8.57
CA LEU A 161 5.81 -4.23 -8.50
C LEU A 161 5.93 -5.73 -8.28
N LYS A 162 5.14 -6.26 -7.32
CA LYS A 162 4.90 -7.68 -7.17
C LYS A 162 3.40 -7.96 -7.32
N TYR A 163 3.06 -8.79 -8.28
CA TYR A 163 1.69 -9.29 -8.39
C TYR A 163 1.42 -10.37 -7.34
N PRO A 164 0.16 -10.56 -6.94
CA PRO A 164 -0.26 -11.79 -6.25
C PRO A 164 0.15 -13.00 -7.09
N ASP A 165 0.34 -14.13 -6.47
CA ASP A 165 0.59 -15.41 -7.15
C ASP A 165 1.86 -15.46 -8.02
N THR A 166 2.69 -14.42 -8.01
CA THR A 166 4.00 -14.44 -8.70
C THR A 166 5.14 -14.54 -7.69
N ASP A 167 6.19 -15.25 -8.12
CA ASP A 167 7.45 -15.31 -7.39
C ASP A 167 8.46 -14.27 -7.86
N THR A 168 7.98 -13.28 -8.61
CA THR A 168 8.84 -12.29 -9.25
C THR A 168 8.46 -10.89 -8.81
N ILE A 169 9.46 -10.11 -8.43
CA ILE A 169 9.36 -8.67 -8.29
C ILE A 169 9.84 -8.06 -9.59
N TYR A 170 9.00 -7.24 -10.17
CA TYR A 170 9.27 -6.52 -11.41
C TYR A 170 9.71 -5.09 -11.11
N CYS A 171 10.56 -4.57 -11.98
CA CYS A 171 10.95 -3.17 -12.01
C CYS A 171 10.39 -2.51 -13.26
N TYR A 172 9.86 -1.31 -13.14
CA TYR A 172 9.46 -0.51 -14.28
C TYR A 172 10.69 0.10 -14.97
N ASP A 173 10.82 -0.18 -16.26
CA ASP A 173 11.80 0.45 -17.16
C ASP A 173 11.12 1.56 -17.96
N ASP A 174 11.51 2.80 -17.66
CA ASP A 174 10.93 4.00 -18.25
C ASP A 174 11.24 4.10 -19.77
N ALA A 175 12.43 3.69 -20.17
CA ALA A 175 12.87 3.77 -21.57
C ALA A 175 12.02 2.91 -22.52
N THR A 176 11.62 1.72 -22.05
CA THR A 176 10.81 0.78 -22.83
C THR A 176 9.34 0.77 -22.45
N ASN A 177 8.97 1.47 -21.37
CA ASN A 177 7.64 1.44 -20.75
C ASN A 177 7.20 -0.01 -20.47
N GLN A 178 8.08 -0.81 -19.85
CA GLN A 178 7.86 -2.21 -19.55
C GLN A 178 8.16 -2.56 -18.10
N LEU A 179 7.57 -3.64 -17.62
CA LEU A 179 7.97 -4.28 -16.37
C LEU A 179 8.99 -5.38 -16.70
N LEU A 180 10.19 -5.24 -16.15
CA LEU A 180 11.27 -6.20 -16.28
C LEU A 180 11.44 -6.97 -14.97
N PRO A 181 11.69 -8.29 -14.99
CA PRO A 181 11.95 -9.05 -13.78
C PRO A 181 13.23 -8.56 -13.10
N GLN A 182 13.15 -8.27 -11.81
CA GLN A 182 14.29 -7.80 -11.02
C GLN A 182 14.77 -8.83 -10.00
N TYR A 183 13.82 -9.45 -9.28
CA TYR A 183 14.12 -10.49 -8.31
C TYR A 183 13.19 -11.68 -8.53
N ALA A 184 13.75 -12.89 -8.47
CA ALA A 184 12.99 -14.13 -8.36
C ALA A 184 13.08 -14.64 -6.92
N ILE A 185 11.95 -15.03 -6.35
CA ILE A 185 11.83 -15.43 -4.96
C ILE A 185 11.68 -16.95 -4.92
N PHE A 186 12.65 -17.62 -4.31
CA PHE A 186 12.62 -19.06 -4.05
C PHE A 186 12.51 -19.30 -2.55
N THR A 187 11.54 -20.10 -2.14
CA THR A 187 11.35 -20.52 -0.74
C THR A 187 11.15 -22.02 -0.70
N ASP A 188 11.48 -22.63 0.43
CA ASP A 188 11.20 -24.07 0.69
C ASP A 188 9.75 -24.30 1.13
N GLU A 189 8.98 -23.22 1.30
CA GLU A 189 7.58 -23.32 1.71
C GLU A 189 6.68 -23.71 0.52
N GLU A 190 5.70 -24.56 0.80
CA GLU A 190 4.70 -24.96 -0.18
C GLU A 190 3.82 -23.78 -0.58
N LYS A 191 3.78 -23.47 -1.86
CA LYS A 191 2.97 -22.41 -2.44
C LYS A 191 1.71 -22.99 -3.06
N GLY A 192 0.60 -22.30 -2.85
CA GLY A 192 -0.63 -22.61 -3.55
C GLY A 192 -0.51 -22.27 -5.04
N ASP A 193 -1.11 -23.10 -5.88
CA ASP A 193 -1.34 -22.72 -7.27
C ASP A 193 -2.47 -21.69 -7.37
N TYR A 194 -2.74 -21.23 -8.60
CA TYR A 194 -3.82 -20.28 -8.86
C TYR A 194 -5.17 -20.75 -8.31
N GLU A 195 -5.50 -22.02 -8.44
CA GLU A 195 -6.78 -22.55 -7.94
C GLU A 195 -6.84 -22.57 -6.41
N ALA A 196 -5.78 -22.99 -5.76
CA ALA A 196 -5.70 -23.00 -4.31
C ALA A 196 -5.81 -21.60 -3.71
N THR A 197 -5.13 -20.61 -4.33
CA THR A 197 -5.17 -19.22 -3.86
C THR A 197 -6.49 -18.53 -4.18
N HIS A 198 -7.19 -18.91 -5.25
CA HIS A 198 -8.47 -18.32 -5.65
C HIS A 198 -9.69 -19.03 -5.05
N LEU A 199 -9.58 -20.29 -4.67
CA LEU A 199 -10.62 -21.00 -3.92
C LEU A 199 -10.58 -20.71 -2.41
N TRP A 200 -9.60 -19.95 -1.98
CA TRP A 200 -9.34 -19.58 -0.60
C TRP A 200 -10.58 -19.21 0.22
N PHE A 201 -11.50 -18.50 -0.39
CA PHE A 201 -12.69 -18.03 0.29
C PHE A 201 -13.78 -19.09 0.44
N LYS A 202 -13.68 -20.21 -0.28
CA LYS A 202 -14.67 -21.29 -0.17
C LYS A 202 -14.36 -22.25 0.96
N ASP A 203 -13.10 -22.58 1.16
CA ASP A 203 -12.72 -23.66 2.08
C ASP A 203 -11.55 -23.31 3.02
N ARG A 204 -11.08 -22.07 2.99
CA ARG A 204 -9.96 -21.55 3.79
C ARG A 204 -8.60 -22.24 3.56
N LYS A 205 -8.51 -23.14 2.61
CA LYS A 205 -7.27 -23.87 2.33
C LYS A 205 -6.11 -23.01 1.82
N ALA A 206 -6.39 -21.79 1.37
CA ALA A 206 -5.32 -20.90 0.96
C ALA A 206 -4.42 -20.49 2.12
N PHE A 207 -4.91 -20.46 3.35
CA PHE A 207 -4.06 -20.26 4.53
C PHE A 207 -3.05 -21.40 4.75
N ASP A 208 -3.30 -22.58 4.20
CA ASP A 208 -2.38 -23.71 4.31
C ASP A 208 -1.15 -23.52 3.43
N TYR A 209 -1.20 -22.58 2.47
CA TYR A 209 -0.13 -22.28 1.55
C TYR A 209 0.60 -21.00 1.91
N PHE A 210 1.90 -20.99 1.64
CA PHE A 210 2.72 -19.80 1.83
C PHE A 210 2.44 -18.76 0.77
N SER A 211 2.19 -17.51 1.20
CA SER A 211 1.97 -16.36 0.33
C SER A 211 2.84 -15.18 0.74
N ILE A 212 3.52 -14.57 -0.23
CA ILE A 212 4.22 -13.29 -0.04
C ILE A 212 3.30 -12.17 -0.49
N PHE A 213 2.89 -11.33 0.45
CA PHE A 213 1.94 -10.26 0.19
C PHE A 213 2.55 -8.86 0.16
N SER A 214 3.77 -8.69 0.68
CA SER A 214 4.40 -7.38 0.68
C SER A 214 5.91 -7.47 0.56
N TYR A 215 6.53 -6.40 0.04
CA TYR A 215 7.97 -6.23 0.06
C TYR A 215 8.32 -4.77 0.29
N TYR A 216 9.50 -4.56 0.85
CA TYR A 216 10.00 -3.24 1.25
C TYR A 216 11.47 -3.12 0.84
N PRO A 217 11.77 -2.47 -0.30
CA PRO A 217 13.14 -2.24 -0.72
C PRO A 217 13.74 -1.07 0.06
N THR A 218 14.98 -1.23 0.47
CA THR A 218 15.82 -0.17 1.00
C THR A 218 17.14 -0.13 0.23
N LYS A 219 18.07 0.73 0.59
CA LYS A 219 19.39 0.80 -0.04
C LYS A 219 20.12 -0.55 0.01
N ASP A 220 20.21 -1.12 1.21
CA ASP A 220 21.05 -2.29 1.47
C ASP A 220 20.24 -3.59 1.60
N PHE A 221 18.94 -3.51 1.80
CA PHE A 221 18.08 -4.67 2.06
C PHE A 221 16.82 -4.69 1.20
N VAL A 222 16.26 -5.89 1.05
CA VAL A 222 14.87 -6.11 0.63
C VAL A 222 14.20 -6.96 1.69
N TYR A 223 13.14 -6.43 2.28
CA TYR A 223 12.30 -7.19 3.19
C TYR A 223 11.12 -7.78 2.41
N LEU A 224 10.85 -9.06 2.64
CA LEU A 224 9.69 -9.75 2.08
C LEU A 224 8.85 -10.24 3.25
N ILE A 225 7.56 -9.95 3.19
CA ILE A 225 6.61 -10.34 4.22
C ILE A 225 5.64 -11.33 3.62
N GLY A 226 5.52 -12.48 4.24
CA GLY A 226 4.59 -13.52 3.85
C GLY A 226 3.95 -14.19 5.06
N SER A 227 2.97 -15.03 4.82
CA SER A 227 2.34 -15.83 5.87
C SER A 227 1.97 -17.22 5.38
N LYS A 228 1.83 -18.12 6.35
CA LYS A 228 1.26 -19.47 6.18
C LYS A 228 0.47 -19.78 7.45
N GLY A 229 -0.83 -19.93 7.34
CA GLY A 229 -1.70 -20.00 8.51
C GLY A 229 -1.57 -18.72 9.37
N GLU A 230 -1.36 -18.91 10.66
CA GLU A 230 -1.13 -17.81 11.62
C GLU A 230 0.36 -17.45 11.76
N GLU A 231 1.26 -18.08 11.02
CA GLU A 231 2.68 -17.74 11.03
C GLU A 231 3.02 -16.64 10.02
N VAL A 232 3.76 -15.63 10.46
CA VAL A 232 4.29 -14.55 9.64
C VAL A 232 5.78 -14.74 9.44
N TYR A 233 6.19 -14.58 8.20
CA TYR A 233 7.55 -14.77 7.72
C TYR A 233 8.10 -13.45 7.27
N THR A 234 9.17 -12.97 7.91
CA THR A 234 9.91 -11.81 7.45
C THR A 234 11.26 -12.26 6.93
N TYR A 235 11.45 -12.17 5.62
CA TYR A 235 12.74 -12.40 4.97
C TYR A 235 13.45 -11.06 4.81
N CYS A 236 14.69 -11.00 5.24
CA CYS A 236 15.59 -9.85 5.03
C CYS A 236 16.75 -10.27 4.11
N TYR A 237 16.67 -9.88 2.84
CA TYR A 237 17.73 -10.08 1.87
C TYR A 237 18.70 -8.92 1.91
N ASN A 238 19.97 -9.21 2.18
CA ASN A 238 21.07 -8.24 2.14
C ASN A 238 21.63 -8.17 0.70
N LYS A 239 21.49 -7.02 0.06
CA LYS A 239 21.93 -6.80 -1.33
C LYS A 239 23.44 -6.83 -1.50
N LYS A 240 24.20 -6.59 -0.42
CA LYS A 240 25.66 -6.50 -0.48
C LYS A 240 26.35 -7.86 -0.49
N ASP A 241 25.85 -8.81 0.28
CA ASP A 241 26.48 -10.12 0.45
C ASP A 241 25.58 -11.28 -0.01
N GLY A 242 24.35 -11.00 -0.43
CA GLY A 242 23.39 -11.98 -0.90
C GLY A 242 22.75 -12.84 0.20
N ASN A 243 23.06 -12.58 1.46
CA ASN A 243 22.53 -13.36 2.57
C ASN A 243 21.07 -13.07 2.83
N VAL A 244 20.33 -14.11 3.20
CA VAL A 244 18.94 -14.02 3.60
C VAL A 244 18.81 -14.40 5.07
N ARG A 245 18.15 -13.56 5.86
CA ARG A 245 17.74 -13.88 7.22
C ARG A 245 16.23 -14.09 7.22
N LEU A 246 15.77 -15.10 7.93
CA LEU A 246 14.37 -15.39 8.13
C LEU A 246 14.01 -15.24 9.60
N GLN A 247 12.99 -14.44 9.86
CA GLN A 247 12.31 -14.37 11.15
C GLN A 247 10.90 -14.91 10.98
N LYS A 248 10.51 -15.81 11.86
CA LYS A 248 9.14 -16.35 11.96
C LYS A 248 8.54 -15.89 13.28
N ARG A 249 7.28 -15.50 13.25
CA ARG A 249 6.51 -15.15 14.45
C ARG A 249 5.04 -15.53 14.27
N GLN A 250 4.31 -15.59 15.37
CA GLN A 250 2.87 -15.69 15.29
C GLN A 250 2.28 -14.35 14.88
N SER A 251 1.23 -14.36 14.08
CA SER A 251 0.50 -13.15 13.75
C SER A 251 -0.09 -12.53 15.01
N ALA A 252 -0.01 -11.20 15.11
CA ALA A 252 -0.69 -10.47 16.17
C ALA A 252 -2.22 -10.51 16.03
N ILE A 253 -2.72 -10.95 14.88
CA ILE A 253 -4.14 -11.03 14.56
C ILE A 253 -4.47 -12.48 14.22
N THR A 254 -5.47 -13.04 14.89
CA THR A 254 -6.00 -14.36 14.58
C THR A 254 -7.27 -14.25 13.74
N GLU A 255 -7.64 -15.32 13.04
CA GLU A 255 -8.92 -15.39 12.32
C GLU A 255 -10.15 -15.14 13.21
N ARG A 256 -10.03 -15.32 14.51
CA ARG A 256 -11.12 -15.16 15.48
C ARG A 256 -11.38 -13.69 15.81
N ASP A 257 -10.34 -12.85 15.67
CA ASP A 257 -10.37 -11.46 16.12
C ASP A 257 -10.94 -10.51 15.06
N VAL A 258 -11.04 -10.97 13.81
CA VAL A 258 -11.49 -10.15 12.70
C VAL A 258 -12.43 -10.93 11.79
N PRO A 259 -13.38 -10.26 11.13
CA PRO A 259 -14.16 -10.90 10.07
C PRO A 259 -13.22 -11.55 9.04
N TRP A 260 -13.48 -12.79 8.69
CA TRP A 260 -12.65 -13.60 7.80
C TRP A 260 -12.23 -12.88 6.50
N PHE A 261 -13.09 -12.02 5.97
CA PHE A 261 -12.82 -11.24 4.77
C PHE A 261 -11.86 -10.05 4.98
N SER A 262 -11.60 -9.64 6.21
CA SER A 262 -10.67 -8.54 6.51
C SER A 262 -9.33 -9.01 7.08
N PHE A 263 -9.23 -10.30 7.41
CA PHE A 263 -8.04 -10.89 8.02
C PHE A 263 -6.74 -10.63 7.23
N PRO A 264 -6.66 -10.93 5.92
CA PRO A 264 -5.41 -10.74 5.19
C PRO A 264 -4.95 -9.28 5.16
N LEU A 265 -5.86 -8.33 5.04
CA LEU A 265 -5.51 -6.91 4.99
C LEU A 265 -5.01 -6.39 6.33
N ARG A 266 -5.63 -6.82 7.42
CA ARG A 266 -5.19 -6.42 8.76
C ARG A 266 -3.86 -7.08 9.11
N GLN A 267 -3.69 -8.35 8.74
CA GLN A 267 -2.43 -9.06 8.86
C GLN A 267 -1.30 -8.33 8.09
N MET A 268 -1.55 -7.94 6.84
CA MET A 268 -0.59 -7.19 6.02
C MET A 268 -0.12 -5.89 6.67
N LYS A 269 -0.99 -5.17 7.37
CA LYS A 269 -0.66 -3.88 7.98
C LYS A 269 0.16 -4.01 9.25
N ARG A 270 -0.04 -5.09 10.03
CA ARG A 270 0.53 -5.22 11.38
C ARG A 270 1.69 -6.18 11.48
N ASP A 271 1.90 -6.97 10.46
CA ASP A 271 2.87 -8.05 10.52
C ASP A 271 4.27 -7.66 10.01
N PHE A 272 4.44 -6.49 9.41
CA PHE A 272 5.77 -5.94 9.19
C PHE A 272 6.12 -4.92 10.28
N VAL A 273 6.82 -5.39 11.26
CA VAL A 273 7.33 -4.59 12.37
C VAL A 273 8.84 -4.67 12.42
N LEU A 274 9.43 -3.60 12.88
CA LEU A 274 10.85 -3.46 13.13
C LEU A 274 11.05 -3.10 14.60
N ASP A 275 12.22 -3.44 15.13
CA ASP A 275 12.63 -2.95 16.44
C ASP A 275 12.65 -1.41 16.42
N ASN A 276 11.90 -0.81 17.34
CA ASN A 276 11.88 0.63 17.48
C ASN A 276 13.15 1.09 18.19
N ASP A 277 13.98 1.86 17.49
CA ASP A 277 15.25 2.35 18.02
C ASP A 277 15.11 3.45 19.10
N LEU A 278 13.87 3.89 19.37
CA LEU A 278 13.52 4.72 20.52
C LEU A 278 13.02 3.91 21.72
N GLY A 279 12.85 2.60 21.56
CA GLY A 279 12.28 1.69 22.56
C GLY A 279 10.75 1.69 22.57
N GLY A 280 10.17 0.87 23.41
CA GLY A 280 8.74 0.90 23.69
C GLY A 280 7.84 0.09 22.78
N GLY A 281 8.38 -0.90 22.13
CA GLY A 281 7.62 -1.82 21.27
C GLY A 281 8.06 -1.76 19.82
N ASP A 282 7.22 -2.27 18.96
CA ASP A 282 7.50 -2.40 17.55
C ASP A 282 7.20 -1.11 16.78
N PHE A 283 7.95 -0.84 15.73
CA PHE A 283 7.65 0.17 14.72
C PHE A 283 6.94 -0.52 13.55
N THR A 284 5.70 -0.14 13.31
CA THR A 284 4.87 -0.68 12.22
C THR A 284 4.94 0.23 11.00
N VAL A 285 5.17 -0.32 9.82
CA VAL A 285 5.23 0.49 8.60
C VAL A 285 3.83 0.70 8.05
N ASP A 286 3.12 1.72 8.53
CA ASP A 286 1.79 2.10 8.05
C ASP A 286 1.83 2.80 6.70
N SER A 287 2.82 3.65 6.49
CA SER A 287 2.96 4.44 5.28
C SER A 287 4.41 4.59 4.86
N ARG A 288 4.61 4.83 3.57
CA ARG A 288 5.92 5.00 2.94
C ARG A 288 5.92 6.23 2.06
N SER A 289 7.00 6.99 2.10
CA SER A 289 7.17 8.19 1.27
C SER A 289 8.41 8.06 0.40
N SER A 290 8.22 7.88 -0.91
CA SER A 290 9.24 8.00 -1.96
C SER A 290 10.58 7.29 -1.66
N GLY A 291 10.56 6.19 -0.91
CA GLY A 291 11.74 5.45 -0.50
C GLY A 291 12.66 6.16 0.50
N LYS A 292 12.23 7.27 1.08
CA LYS A 292 13.03 8.03 2.06
C LYS A 292 12.59 7.81 3.50
N TYR A 293 11.29 7.64 3.70
CA TYR A 293 10.69 7.58 5.02
C TYR A 293 9.71 6.44 5.14
N TRP A 294 9.73 5.79 6.29
CA TRP A 294 8.66 4.94 6.77
C TRP A 294 7.96 5.64 7.91
N VAL A 295 6.67 5.52 7.98
CA VAL A 295 5.83 6.24 8.95
C VAL A 295 4.97 5.24 9.69
N ASP A 296 5.00 5.33 11.02
CA ASP A 296 4.08 4.67 11.92
C ASP A 296 3.13 5.70 12.52
N ILE A 297 1.87 5.35 12.68
CA ILE A 297 0.83 6.24 13.17
C ILE A 297 0.32 5.70 14.51
N LEU A 298 0.55 6.46 15.56
CA LEU A 298 0.05 6.17 16.90
C LEU A 298 -1.21 6.97 17.15
N GLU A 299 -2.32 6.29 17.41
CA GLU A 299 -3.59 6.94 17.76
C GLU A 299 -3.76 6.94 19.29
N PRO A 300 -3.78 8.11 19.95
CA PRO A 300 -4.07 8.20 21.36
C PRO A 300 -5.47 7.66 21.68
N GLY A 301 -5.58 6.85 22.71
CA GLY A 301 -6.86 6.21 23.09
C GLY A 301 -7.25 4.99 22.25
N GLY A 302 -6.46 4.62 21.23
CA GLY A 302 -6.64 3.38 20.48
C GLY A 302 -6.08 2.19 21.26
N ASP A 303 -6.89 1.17 21.48
CA ASP A 303 -6.49 -0.04 22.25
C ASP A 303 -5.35 -0.84 21.54
N GLU A 304 -5.08 -0.56 20.30
CA GLU A 304 -4.36 -1.50 19.44
C GLU A 304 -2.90 -1.12 19.12
N ASN A 305 -2.50 0.14 19.32
CA ASN A 305 -1.15 0.62 18.96
C ASN A 305 -0.54 1.54 20.03
N TRP A 306 -0.94 1.38 21.29
CA TRP A 306 -0.36 2.22 22.32
C TRP A 306 1.02 1.71 22.72
N ILE A 307 1.99 2.59 22.68
CA ILE A 307 3.36 2.30 23.10
C ILE A 307 3.42 2.26 24.62
N ASP A 308 4.04 1.22 25.16
CA ASP A 308 4.29 1.11 26.59
C ASP A 308 5.38 2.11 27.01
N ILE A 309 4.96 3.18 27.69
CA ILE A 309 5.86 4.26 28.17
C ILE A 309 6.89 3.71 29.17
N ASP A 310 6.53 2.75 30.00
CA ASP A 310 7.46 2.18 30.99
C ASP A 310 8.51 1.31 30.30
N GLN A 311 8.13 0.61 29.23
CA GLN A 311 9.09 -0.09 28.38
C GLN A 311 10.03 0.90 27.70
N ILE A 312 9.55 2.04 27.18
CA ILE A 312 10.42 3.09 26.62
C ILE A 312 11.40 3.57 27.68
N LYS A 313 10.93 3.92 28.88
CA LYS A 313 11.76 4.43 29.95
C LYS A 313 12.89 3.47 30.31
N SER A 314 12.62 2.17 30.31
CA SER A 314 13.59 1.13 30.64
C SER A 314 14.53 0.72 29.49
N SER A 315 14.20 1.03 28.24
CA SER A 315 14.94 0.64 27.05
C SER A 315 16.24 1.43 26.90
N THR A 316 17.31 0.75 26.44
CA THR A 316 18.51 1.40 25.96
C THR A 316 18.31 1.79 24.50
N VAL A 317 18.55 3.04 24.14
CA VAL A 317 18.28 3.59 22.81
C VAL A 317 19.53 4.27 22.25
N ILE A 318 19.52 4.48 20.93
CA ILE A 318 20.63 5.17 20.24
C ILE A 318 20.56 6.70 20.50
N ASP A 319 19.34 7.26 20.57
CA ASP A 319 19.13 8.70 20.75
C ASP A 319 18.27 8.99 21.98
N GLU A 320 18.92 9.22 23.10
CA GLU A 320 18.30 9.56 24.39
C GLU A 320 17.49 10.89 24.33
N SER A 321 17.87 11.83 23.48
CA SER A 321 17.15 13.09 23.32
C SER A 321 15.78 12.85 22.66
N LYS A 322 15.76 12.05 21.62
CA LYS A 322 14.53 11.67 20.92
C LYS A 322 13.61 10.81 21.78
N LYS A 323 14.19 9.90 22.56
CA LYS A 323 13.45 9.11 23.53
C LYS A 323 12.73 10.01 24.56
N LYS A 324 13.42 11.00 25.13
CA LYS A 324 12.82 11.96 26.05
C LYS A 324 11.71 12.79 25.40
N GLU A 325 11.92 13.18 24.14
CA GLU A 325 10.88 13.89 23.37
C GLU A 325 9.64 13.03 23.19
N LEU A 326 9.81 11.76 22.77
CA LEU A 326 8.71 10.81 22.60
C LEU A 326 7.95 10.60 23.92
N ILE A 327 8.64 10.33 25.03
CA ILE A 327 8.01 10.17 26.35
C ILE A 327 7.19 11.40 26.70
N ARG A 328 7.73 12.60 26.54
CA ARG A 328 6.99 13.85 26.82
C ARG A 328 5.72 13.98 25.98
N VAL A 329 5.79 13.64 24.70
CA VAL A 329 4.63 13.69 23.81
C VAL A 329 3.57 12.68 24.26
N LEU A 330 3.99 11.43 24.51
CA LEU A 330 3.06 10.37 24.94
C LEU A 330 2.41 10.67 26.31
N GLU A 331 3.17 11.19 27.29
CA GLU A 331 2.64 11.57 28.60
C GLU A 331 1.66 12.75 28.54
N SER A 332 1.77 13.59 27.52
CA SER A 332 0.86 14.72 27.31
C SER A 332 -0.36 14.39 26.43
N ALA A 333 -0.37 13.24 25.78
CA ALA A 333 -1.45 12.84 24.90
C ALA A 333 -2.68 12.38 25.70
N THR A 334 -3.85 12.69 25.16
CA THR A 334 -5.17 12.26 25.66
C THR A 334 -5.94 11.58 24.54
N GLU A 335 -7.04 10.93 24.83
CA GLU A 335 -7.92 10.29 23.83
C GLU A 335 -8.37 11.25 22.71
N ASP A 336 -8.46 12.55 23.03
CA ASP A 336 -8.83 13.60 22.06
C ASP A 336 -7.62 14.20 21.33
N SER A 337 -6.41 13.72 21.58
CA SER A 337 -5.21 14.24 20.93
C SER A 337 -5.13 13.79 19.47
N ASN A 338 -4.49 14.60 18.63
CA ASN A 338 -4.20 14.20 17.27
C ASN A 338 -3.25 12.99 17.23
N PRO A 339 -3.32 12.16 16.15
CA PRO A 339 -2.37 11.08 15.94
C PRO A 339 -0.91 11.56 16.00
N ILE A 340 -0.06 10.73 16.56
CA ILE A 340 1.39 10.95 16.63
C ILE A 340 2.05 10.21 15.47
N LEU A 341 2.86 10.92 14.69
CA LEU A 341 3.61 10.31 13.59
C LEU A 341 5.03 10.00 14.02
N MET A 342 5.39 8.73 14.03
CA MET A 342 6.79 8.30 14.12
C MET A 342 7.35 8.16 12.71
N ILE A 343 8.46 8.84 12.43
CA ILE A 343 9.05 8.89 11.09
C ILE A 343 10.47 8.31 11.13
N ALA A 344 10.63 7.14 10.53
CA ALA A 344 11.93 6.53 10.33
C ALA A 344 12.53 6.99 9.00
N THR A 345 13.77 7.47 9.05
CA THR A 345 14.53 7.86 7.86
C THR A 345 15.37 6.68 7.37
N LEU A 346 15.13 6.24 6.14
CA LEU A 346 15.94 5.21 5.49
C LEU A 346 17.32 5.78 5.12
N LYS A 347 18.39 5.11 5.56
CA LYS A 347 19.79 5.51 5.34
C LYS A 347 20.34 4.94 4.04
#